data_ec985c590d7cb770ede05e90ca73914a
#
_entry.id   ec985c590d7cb770ede05e90ca73914a
#
_cell.length_a   1.000
_cell.length_b   1.000
_cell.length_c   1.000
_cell.angle_alpha   90.00
_cell.angle_beta   90.00
_cell.angle_gamma   90.00
#
_symmetry.space_group_name_H-M   'P 1'
#
loop_
_entity.id
_entity.type
_entity.pdbx_description
1 polymer ?
#
loop_
_entity_poly.entity_id
_entity_poly.type
_entity_poly.pdbx_seq_one_letter_code
_entity_poly.pdbx_strand_id
1 'polypeptide(L)'
;MYKRQAVDTSLYEAAKIDGASMFQRILHIDIPELVPMIVLQLIMSVGNLMNVGFEKVLLLQTELNKATSDIIAVYVYEQGIINAKYSYSTAVGLFNTVVNIILLIIVNRIAKKAADVSFV
;
A
#
# COMPACT_ATOMS: atom_id res chain seq x y z
N MET A 1 4.84 0.94 20.06
CA MET A 1 5.89 0.50 20.97
C MET A 1 6.04 -1.03 21.06
N TYR A 2 5.15 -1.84 20.49
CA TYR A 2 5.10 -3.31 20.63
C TYR A 2 5.86 -4.11 19.56
N LYS A 3 6.44 -3.49 18.53
CA LYS A 3 7.04 -4.18 17.38
C LYS A 3 8.53 -4.51 17.52
N ARG A 4 9.21 -3.94 18.51
CA ARG A 4 10.57 -4.37 18.91
C ARG A 4 10.58 -5.64 19.76
N GLN A 5 9.41 -6.13 20.20
CA GLN A 5 9.27 -7.36 20.96
C GLN A 5 9.17 -8.62 20.08
N ALA A 6 9.07 -8.46 18.76
CA ALA A 6 9.08 -9.60 17.84
C ALA A 6 10.51 -10.06 17.49
N VAL A 7 11.52 -9.21 17.75
CA VAL A 7 12.92 -9.57 17.56
C VAL A 7 13.39 -10.38 18.75
N ASP A 8 13.95 -11.54 18.52
CA ASP A 8 14.48 -12.38 19.60
C ASP A 8 15.60 -11.63 20.33
N THR A 9 15.39 -11.42 21.63
CA THR A 9 16.37 -10.73 22.50
C THR A 9 17.73 -11.43 22.51
N SER A 10 17.76 -12.73 22.25
CA SER A 10 19.00 -13.51 22.19
C SER A 10 19.95 -13.04 21.09
N LEU A 11 19.42 -12.54 19.96
CA LEU A 11 20.22 -11.99 18.87
C LEU A 11 20.92 -10.69 19.29
N TYR A 12 20.26 -9.86 20.09
CA TYR A 12 20.87 -8.63 20.62
C TYR A 12 21.94 -8.93 21.66
N GLU A 13 21.72 -9.95 22.47
CA GLU A 13 22.69 -10.37 23.49
C GLU A 13 23.94 -10.97 22.83
N ALA A 14 23.78 -11.83 21.83
CA ALA A 14 24.88 -12.36 21.04
C ALA A 14 25.70 -11.24 20.34
N ALA A 15 25.01 -10.33 19.66
CA ALA A 15 25.67 -9.20 19.00
C ALA A 15 26.40 -8.27 19.99
N LYS A 16 25.93 -8.20 21.24
CA LYS A 16 26.58 -7.43 22.29
C LYS A 16 27.86 -8.10 22.80
N ILE A 17 27.85 -9.42 22.89
CA ILE A 17 29.02 -10.23 23.24
C ILE A 17 30.08 -10.12 22.15
N ASP A 18 29.68 -10.13 20.87
CA ASP A 18 30.55 -9.96 19.72
C ASP A 18 31.07 -8.52 19.54
N GLY A 19 30.73 -7.59 20.44
CA GLY A 19 31.21 -6.22 20.42
C GLY A 19 30.58 -5.35 19.30
N ALA A 20 29.46 -5.79 18.73
CA ALA A 20 28.79 -5.06 17.65
C ALA A 20 28.29 -3.68 18.14
N SER A 21 28.61 -2.64 17.37
CA SER A 21 28.13 -1.28 17.63
C SER A 21 26.60 -1.19 17.45
N MET A 22 26.00 -0.16 18.02
CA MET A 22 24.55 0.07 17.90
C MET A 22 24.10 0.14 16.43
N PHE A 23 24.91 0.74 15.56
CA PHE A 23 24.62 0.89 14.14
C PHE A 23 24.67 -0.46 13.39
N GLN A 24 25.63 -1.32 13.75
CA GLN A 24 25.72 -2.67 13.17
C GLN A 24 24.54 -3.55 13.56
N ARG A 25 24.04 -3.43 14.80
CA ARG A 25 22.84 -4.16 15.26
C ARG A 25 21.59 -3.71 14.52
N ILE A 26 21.42 -2.39 14.31
CA ILE A 26 20.29 -1.87 13.53
C ILE A 26 20.33 -2.39 12.09
N LEU A 27 21.49 -2.37 11.45
CA LEU A 27 21.62 -2.74 10.03
C LEU A 27 21.47 -4.25 9.80
N HIS A 28 21.94 -5.10 10.73
CA HIS A 28 22.00 -6.55 10.52
C HIS A 28 20.94 -7.35 11.29
N ILE A 29 20.28 -6.73 12.27
CA ILE A 29 19.23 -7.40 13.06
C ILE A 29 17.89 -6.70 12.81
N ASP A 30 17.79 -5.40 13.12
CA ASP A 30 16.50 -4.70 13.06
C ASP A 30 15.95 -4.59 11.63
N ILE A 31 16.78 -4.17 10.68
CA ILE A 31 16.33 -3.95 9.30
C ILE A 31 15.88 -5.24 8.64
N PRO A 32 16.64 -6.35 8.65
CA PRO A 32 16.18 -7.60 8.05
C PRO A 32 14.87 -8.13 8.64
N GLU A 33 14.68 -7.99 9.94
CA GLU A 33 13.45 -8.43 10.60
C GLU A 33 12.24 -7.52 10.31
N LEU A 34 12.48 -6.24 10.00
CA LEU A 34 11.43 -5.31 9.61
C LEU A 34 11.01 -5.44 8.14
N VAL A 35 11.86 -6.02 7.28
CA VAL A 35 11.58 -6.19 5.85
C VAL A 35 10.23 -6.86 5.57
N PRO A 36 9.86 -7.98 6.20
CA PRO A 36 8.55 -8.61 5.98
C PRO A 36 7.38 -7.66 6.24
N MET A 37 7.48 -6.85 7.30
CA MET A 37 6.45 -5.91 7.69
C MET A 37 6.35 -4.73 6.71
N ILE A 38 7.50 -4.21 6.27
CA ILE A 38 7.55 -3.13 5.26
C ILE A 38 6.90 -3.62 3.96
N VAL A 39 7.17 -4.84 3.56
CA VAL A 39 6.61 -5.46 2.36
C VAL A 39 5.08 -5.62 2.48
N LEU A 40 4.58 -6.11 3.61
CA LEU A 40 3.14 -6.20 3.84
C LEU A 40 2.46 -4.82 3.80
N GLN A 41 3.06 -3.81 4.43
CA GLN A 41 2.57 -2.45 4.39
C GLN A 41 2.55 -1.86 2.97
N LEU A 42 3.56 -2.18 2.16
CA LEU A 42 3.65 -1.77 0.78
C LEU A 42 2.54 -2.41 -0.07
N ILE A 43 2.30 -3.72 0.08
CA ILE A 43 1.22 -4.44 -0.61
C ILE A 43 -0.14 -3.81 -0.26
N MET A 44 -0.41 -3.54 1.01
CA MET A 44 -1.65 -2.89 1.45
C MET A 44 -1.78 -1.47 0.90
N SER A 45 -0.70 -0.71 0.83
CA SER A 45 -0.69 0.64 0.26
C SER A 45 -1.01 0.64 -1.23
N VAL A 46 -0.47 -0.31 -1.98
CA VAL A 46 -0.77 -0.48 -3.42
C VAL A 46 -2.23 -0.87 -3.64
N GLY A 47 -2.80 -1.71 -2.76
CA GLY A 47 -4.23 -2.05 -2.81
C GLY A 47 -5.16 -0.84 -2.69
N ASN A 48 -4.72 0.20 -1.98
CA ASN A 48 -5.49 1.44 -1.80
C ASN A 48 -5.12 2.54 -2.81
N LEU A 49 -4.15 2.31 -3.69
CA LEU A 49 -3.62 3.35 -4.58
C LEU A 49 -4.70 3.94 -5.52
N MET A 50 -5.63 3.10 -5.98
CA MET A 50 -6.69 3.52 -6.92
C MET A 50 -7.86 4.25 -6.23
N ASN A 51 -7.93 4.21 -4.90
CA ASN A 51 -9.01 4.82 -4.12
C ASN A 51 -8.57 6.07 -3.35
N VAL A 52 -7.45 6.66 -3.73
CA VAL A 52 -6.87 7.79 -3.01
C VAL A 52 -7.72 9.05 -3.17
N GLY A 53 -8.15 9.58 -2.06
CA GLY A 53 -8.58 10.97 -1.95
C GLY A 53 -9.96 11.32 -2.54
N PHE A 54 -10.85 10.35 -2.78
CA PHE A 54 -12.19 10.62 -3.32
C PHE A 54 -12.88 11.81 -2.65
N GLU A 55 -13.02 11.79 -1.33
CA GLU A 55 -13.70 12.86 -0.58
C GLU A 55 -12.99 14.20 -0.71
N LYS A 56 -11.66 14.18 -0.65
CA LYS A 56 -10.84 15.40 -0.74
C LYS A 56 -10.94 16.00 -2.13
N VAL A 57 -10.84 15.18 -3.18
CA VAL A 57 -10.95 15.66 -4.56
C VAL A 57 -12.35 16.17 -4.84
N LEU A 58 -13.39 15.44 -4.42
CA LEU A 58 -14.79 15.85 -4.62
C LEU A 58 -15.10 17.20 -3.96
N LEU A 59 -14.58 17.45 -2.76
CA LEU A 59 -14.83 18.69 -2.01
C LEU A 59 -13.97 19.87 -2.49
N LEU A 60 -12.76 19.61 -3.01
CA LEU A 60 -11.83 20.64 -3.46
C LEU A 60 -11.91 20.88 -4.97
N GLN A 61 -12.61 20.03 -5.71
CA GLN A 61 -12.78 20.16 -7.15
C GLN A 61 -13.68 21.34 -7.47
N THR A 62 -13.23 22.17 -8.41
CA THR A 62 -13.95 23.31 -8.95
C THR A 62 -13.95 23.25 -10.47
N GLU A 63 -14.81 24.01 -11.14
CA GLU A 63 -14.83 24.12 -12.60
C GLU A 63 -13.45 24.45 -13.20
N LEU A 64 -12.64 25.23 -12.46
CA LEU A 64 -11.32 25.68 -12.91
C LEU A 64 -10.24 24.60 -12.86
N ASN A 65 -10.32 23.66 -11.91
CA ASN A 65 -9.30 22.64 -11.70
C ASN A 65 -9.74 21.23 -12.12
N LYS A 66 -10.98 21.06 -12.56
CA LYS A 66 -11.58 19.77 -12.91
C LYS A 66 -10.73 18.99 -13.92
N ALA A 67 -10.22 19.65 -14.96
CA ALA A 67 -9.43 19.02 -16.01
C ALA A 67 -8.12 18.37 -15.53
N THR A 68 -7.59 18.81 -14.39
CA THR A 68 -6.31 18.34 -13.84
C THR A 68 -6.45 17.54 -12.54
N SER A 69 -7.60 17.62 -11.87
CA SER A 69 -7.86 16.97 -10.59
C SER A 69 -8.82 15.79 -10.67
N ASP A 70 -9.31 15.45 -11.87
CA ASP A 70 -10.29 14.38 -12.02
C ASP A 70 -9.66 13.01 -11.78
N ILE A 71 -10.30 12.21 -10.92
CA ILE A 71 -9.90 10.84 -10.59
C ILE A 71 -11.04 9.88 -10.91
N ILE A 72 -10.70 8.61 -11.18
CA ILE A 72 -11.68 7.59 -11.56
C ILE A 72 -12.83 7.50 -10.55
N ALA A 73 -12.56 7.62 -9.26
CA ALA A 73 -13.58 7.53 -8.23
C ALA A 73 -14.60 8.68 -8.30
N VAL A 74 -14.16 9.91 -8.55
CA VAL A 74 -15.04 11.07 -8.74
C VAL A 74 -15.83 10.94 -10.04
N TYR A 75 -15.18 10.52 -11.11
CA TYR A 75 -15.83 10.26 -12.38
C TYR A 75 -16.95 9.19 -12.27
N VAL A 76 -16.69 8.09 -11.58
CA VAL A 76 -17.68 7.03 -11.32
C VAL A 76 -18.86 7.58 -10.53
N TYR A 77 -18.61 8.40 -9.52
CA TYR A 77 -19.64 9.08 -8.74
C TYR A 77 -20.49 10.02 -9.59
N GLU A 78 -19.86 10.88 -10.39
CA GLU A 78 -20.58 11.84 -11.27
C GLU A 78 -21.46 11.09 -12.29
N GLN A 79 -20.92 10.09 -12.97
CA GLN A 79 -21.68 9.34 -13.97
C GLN A 79 -22.77 8.47 -13.34
N GLY A 80 -22.49 7.87 -12.20
CA GLY A 80 -23.41 6.97 -11.51
C GLY A 80 -24.53 7.72 -10.78
N ILE A 81 -24.17 8.64 -9.92
CA ILE A 81 -25.12 9.29 -9.01
C ILE A 81 -25.72 10.54 -9.63
N ILE A 82 -24.89 11.44 -10.15
CA ILE A 82 -25.38 12.73 -10.67
C ILE A 82 -26.07 12.53 -12.01
N ASN A 83 -25.46 11.78 -12.92
CA ASN A 83 -26.00 11.57 -14.27
C ASN A 83 -26.91 10.33 -14.38
N ALA A 84 -27.16 9.59 -13.30
CA ALA A 84 -28.00 8.39 -13.20
C ALA A 84 -27.64 7.27 -14.22
N LYS A 85 -26.38 7.24 -14.68
CA LYS A 85 -25.86 6.21 -15.61
C LYS A 85 -25.28 5.01 -14.84
N TYR A 86 -26.12 4.33 -14.09
CA TYR A 86 -25.70 3.27 -13.16
C TYR A 86 -24.92 2.12 -13.83
N SER A 87 -25.41 1.64 -14.98
CA SER A 87 -24.75 0.54 -15.70
C SER A 87 -23.33 0.91 -16.15
N TYR A 88 -23.15 2.12 -16.65
CA TYR A 88 -21.84 2.63 -17.07
C TYR A 88 -20.89 2.80 -15.89
N SER A 89 -21.36 3.42 -14.81
CA SER A 89 -20.59 3.62 -13.58
C SER A 89 -20.16 2.27 -12.96
N THR A 90 -21.05 1.28 -12.95
CA THR A 90 -20.73 -0.08 -12.49
C THR A 90 -19.67 -0.74 -13.36
N ALA A 91 -19.73 -0.58 -14.67
CA ALA A 91 -18.71 -1.11 -15.59
C ALA A 91 -17.33 -0.51 -15.34
N VAL A 92 -17.25 0.82 -15.17
CA VAL A 92 -15.99 1.51 -14.85
C VAL A 92 -15.45 1.08 -13.48
N GLY A 93 -16.32 0.96 -12.47
CA GLY A 93 -15.95 0.47 -11.14
C GLY A 93 -15.40 -0.96 -11.17
N LEU A 94 -16.02 -1.84 -11.98
CA LEU A 94 -15.56 -3.21 -12.16
C LEU A 94 -14.20 -3.26 -12.88
N PHE A 95 -14.02 -2.44 -13.91
CA PHE A 95 -12.72 -2.30 -14.57
C PHE A 95 -11.63 -1.86 -13.58
N ASN A 96 -11.91 -0.83 -12.76
CA ASN A 96 -11.00 -0.38 -11.73
C ASN A 96 -10.61 -1.49 -10.73
N THR A 97 -11.58 -2.31 -10.35
CA THR A 97 -11.34 -3.48 -9.48
C THR A 97 -10.43 -4.51 -10.13
N VAL A 98 -10.63 -4.81 -11.42
CA VAL A 98 -9.77 -5.75 -12.16
C VAL A 98 -8.34 -5.22 -12.23
N VAL A 99 -8.14 -3.95 -12.54
CA VAL A 99 -6.82 -3.31 -12.56
C VAL A 99 -6.14 -3.42 -11.20
N ASN A 100 -6.89 -3.16 -10.13
CA ASN A 100 -6.37 -3.25 -8.75
C ASN A 100 -5.94 -4.69 -8.38
N ILE A 101 -6.70 -5.69 -8.76
CA ILE A 101 -6.35 -7.10 -8.58
C ILE A 101 -5.06 -7.45 -9.34
N ILE A 102 -4.92 -7.01 -10.58
CA ILE A 102 -3.70 -7.24 -11.38
C ILE A 102 -2.48 -6.59 -10.69
N LEU A 103 -2.61 -5.35 -10.23
CA LEU A 103 -1.55 -4.66 -9.49
C LEU A 103 -1.16 -5.41 -8.22
N LEU A 104 -2.13 -5.88 -7.44
CA LEU A 104 -1.88 -6.67 -6.24
C LEU A 104 -1.13 -7.97 -6.55
N ILE A 105 -1.51 -8.68 -7.60
CA ILE A 105 -0.82 -9.91 -8.02
C ILE A 105 0.64 -9.62 -8.41
N ILE A 106 0.87 -8.55 -9.16
CA ILE A 106 2.23 -8.15 -9.58
C ILE A 106 3.08 -7.81 -8.36
N VAL A 107 2.57 -6.96 -7.48
CA VAL A 107 3.31 -6.52 -6.28
C VAL A 107 3.56 -7.70 -5.33
N ASN A 108 2.57 -8.59 -5.16
CA ASN A 108 2.74 -9.78 -4.33
C ASN A 108 3.83 -10.72 -4.89
N ARG A 109 3.90 -10.91 -6.21
CA ARG A 109 4.97 -11.70 -6.85
C ARG A 109 6.35 -11.08 -6.67
N ILE A 110 6.44 -9.76 -6.82
CA ILE A 110 7.70 -9.02 -6.60
C ILE A 110 8.11 -9.13 -5.12
N ALA A 111 7.18 -8.95 -4.21
CA ALA A 111 7.41 -9.05 -2.78
C ALA A 111 7.90 -10.45 -2.37
N LYS A 112 7.29 -11.50 -2.90
CA LYS A 112 7.70 -12.89 -2.66
C LYS A 112 9.15 -13.15 -3.12
N LYS A 113 9.52 -12.59 -4.27
CA LYS A 113 10.88 -12.73 -4.82
C LYS A 113 11.92 -11.92 -4.04
N ALA A 114 11.54 -10.77 -3.49
CA ALA A 114 12.45 -9.83 -2.84
C ALA A 114 12.68 -10.11 -1.35
N ALA A 115 11.67 -10.61 -0.64
CA ALA A 115 11.68 -10.71 0.83
C ALA A 115 11.20 -12.07 1.37
N ASP A 116 10.97 -13.04 0.48
CA ASP A 116 10.38 -14.36 0.81
C ASP A 116 9.06 -14.27 1.60
N VAL A 117 8.38 -13.12 1.50
CA VAL A 117 7.13 -12.81 2.16
C VAL A 117 6.04 -12.63 1.11
N SER A 118 4.94 -13.36 1.25
CA SER A 118 3.77 -13.20 0.40
C SER A 118 2.50 -13.06 1.23
N PHE A 119 1.50 -12.42 0.68
CA PHE A 119 0.17 -12.32 1.30
C PHE A 119 -0.67 -13.58 1.08
N VAL A 120 -0.36 -14.34 0.01
CA VAL A 120 -1.01 -15.61 -0.37
C VAL A 120 0.04 -16.57 -0.91
#